data_c877d2a51cb55d4ad6a0afb5d2fe7905
#
_entry.id   c877d2a51cb55d4ad6a0afb5d2fe7905
#
_cell.length_a   1.000
_cell.length_b   1.000
_cell.length_c   1.000
_cell.angle_alpha   90.00
_cell.angle_beta   90.00
_cell.angle_gamma   90.00
#
_symmetry.space_group_name_H-M   'P 1'
#
loop_
_entity.id
_entity.type
_entity.pdbx_description
1 polymer ?
#
loop_
_entity_poly.entity_id
_entity_poly.type
_entity_poly.pdbx_seq_one_letter_code
_entity_poly.pdbx_strand_id
1 'polypeptide(L)'
;MQRMYDYLNEQYERVYGMSVADVARQFGYGNSAVALVDKNRTVPYGKQYPKEYANLASCKHQRDSRTEDEYGMDIVATWTVENFIVLRLEEAGCKVTLSGADRRREILPSGKVEGTADMTVSYGKYGPRKVELVCDGTEFWARTGKMHLRDEKFSHLVKENAILLGIDMMNRKFYMLDASALSGSDAVKKLKRHPVWKKPAVEIDLKAATAALITGRDTGENMRNAFCCFCDK
;
A
#
# COMPACT_ATOMS: atom_id res chain seq x y z
N MET A 1 -14.10 0.94 -13.61
CA MET A 1 -13.46 1.21 -12.30
C MET A 1 -12.18 1.97 -12.61
N GLN A 2 -12.00 3.15 -12.01
CA GLN A 2 -10.80 3.96 -12.20
C GLN A 2 -9.60 3.20 -11.59
N ARG A 3 -8.46 3.17 -12.30
CA ARG A 3 -7.23 2.53 -11.79
C ARG A 3 -6.57 3.42 -10.74
N MET A 4 -5.80 2.82 -9.85
CA MET A 4 -5.04 3.54 -8.81
C MET A 4 -4.13 4.62 -9.40
N TYR A 5 -3.40 4.27 -10.47
CA TYR A 5 -2.54 5.21 -11.18
C TYR A 5 -3.31 6.41 -11.72
N ASP A 6 -4.43 6.20 -12.43
CA ASP A 6 -5.20 7.30 -13.03
C ASP A 6 -5.74 8.25 -11.95
N TYR A 7 -6.26 7.68 -10.86
CA TYR A 7 -6.73 8.46 -9.72
C TYR A 7 -5.60 9.31 -9.10
N LEU A 8 -4.47 8.69 -8.79
CA LEU A 8 -3.35 9.41 -8.17
C LEU A 8 -2.75 10.45 -9.09
N ASN A 9 -2.63 10.16 -10.39
CA ASN A 9 -2.13 11.14 -11.34
C ASN A 9 -3.02 12.39 -11.40
N GLU A 10 -4.34 12.20 -11.45
CA GLU A 10 -5.31 13.31 -11.39
C GLU A 10 -5.20 14.10 -10.08
N GLN A 11 -5.07 13.41 -8.92
CA GLN A 11 -4.93 14.09 -7.64
C GLN A 11 -3.63 14.89 -7.53
N TYR A 12 -2.49 14.33 -7.99
CA TYR A 12 -1.20 15.01 -7.95
C TYR A 12 -1.17 16.20 -8.90
N GLU A 13 -1.71 16.07 -10.11
CA GLU A 13 -1.83 17.19 -11.06
C GLU A 13 -2.70 18.31 -10.46
N ARG A 14 -3.83 17.97 -9.84
CA ARG A 14 -4.73 18.95 -9.25
C ARG A 14 -4.16 19.67 -8.04
N VAL A 15 -3.46 18.96 -7.15
CA VAL A 15 -3.01 19.50 -5.85
C VAL A 15 -1.62 20.11 -5.94
N TYR A 16 -0.73 19.50 -6.73
CA TYR A 16 0.69 19.85 -6.77
C TYR A 16 1.16 20.33 -8.15
N GLY A 17 0.33 20.25 -9.19
CA GLY A 17 0.74 20.53 -10.56
C GLY A 17 1.76 19.52 -11.12
N MET A 18 1.76 18.28 -10.59
CA MET A 18 2.77 17.26 -10.85
C MET A 18 2.09 15.96 -11.30
N SER A 19 2.72 15.25 -12.25
CA SER A 19 2.33 13.89 -12.58
C SER A 19 2.88 12.87 -11.55
N VAL A 20 2.36 11.63 -11.58
CA VAL A 20 2.96 10.51 -10.81
C VAL A 20 4.42 10.31 -11.19
N ALA A 21 4.80 10.53 -12.46
CA ALA A 21 6.18 10.43 -12.91
C ALA A 21 7.07 11.49 -12.26
N ASP A 22 6.57 12.72 -12.10
CA ASP A 22 7.33 13.81 -11.44
C ASP A 22 7.51 13.50 -9.94
N VAL A 23 6.47 13.00 -9.28
CA VAL A 23 6.55 12.55 -7.88
C VAL A 23 7.55 11.40 -7.74
N ALA A 24 7.53 10.42 -8.64
CA ALA A 24 8.47 9.31 -8.63
C ALA A 24 9.93 9.79 -8.82
N ARG A 25 10.16 10.78 -9.70
CA ARG A 25 11.48 11.42 -9.86
C ARG A 25 11.93 12.12 -8.58
N GLN A 26 11.05 12.87 -7.92
CA GLN A 26 11.37 13.55 -6.65
C GLN A 26 11.75 12.56 -5.54
N PHE A 27 11.10 11.39 -5.49
CA PHE A 27 11.45 10.32 -4.57
C PHE A 27 12.68 9.50 -5.00
N GLY A 28 13.33 9.84 -6.12
CA GLY A 28 14.54 9.20 -6.59
C GLY A 28 14.33 7.78 -7.13
N TYR A 29 13.15 7.47 -7.66
CA TYR A 29 12.92 6.15 -8.27
C TYR A 29 13.79 5.95 -9.52
N GLY A 30 14.17 4.70 -9.77
CA GLY A 30 14.96 4.35 -10.94
C GLY A 30 14.25 4.64 -12.26
N ASN A 31 15.04 4.86 -13.32
CA ASN A 31 14.52 5.25 -14.64
C ASN A 31 13.45 4.31 -15.20
N SER A 32 13.53 3.00 -14.93
CA SER A 32 12.51 2.03 -15.37
C SER A 32 11.16 2.27 -14.69
N ALA A 33 11.15 2.53 -13.38
CA ALA A 33 9.92 2.82 -12.64
C ALA A 33 9.31 4.16 -13.10
N VAL A 34 10.13 5.20 -13.27
CA VAL A 34 9.68 6.51 -13.77
C VAL A 34 9.11 6.38 -15.19
N ALA A 35 9.81 5.68 -16.09
CA ALA A 35 9.35 5.49 -17.47
C ALA A 35 8.02 4.72 -17.55
N LEU A 36 7.76 3.83 -16.59
CA LEU A 36 6.51 3.07 -16.55
C LEU A 36 5.30 3.99 -16.33
N VAL A 37 5.42 4.99 -15.47
CA VAL A 37 4.34 5.94 -15.12
C VAL A 37 4.36 7.24 -15.92
N ASP A 38 5.30 7.39 -16.84
CA ASP A 38 5.39 8.58 -17.71
C ASP A 38 4.43 8.44 -18.91
N LYS A 39 3.35 9.23 -18.89
CA LYS A 39 2.37 9.29 -19.99
C LYS A 39 2.97 9.79 -21.32
N ASN A 40 4.07 10.53 -21.26
CA ASN A 40 4.74 11.10 -22.45
C ASN A 40 5.74 10.14 -23.06
N ARG A 41 5.87 8.93 -22.54
CA ARG A 41 6.75 7.90 -23.09
C ARG A 41 6.38 7.58 -24.54
N THR A 42 7.33 7.75 -25.46
CA THR A 42 7.14 7.50 -26.89
C THR A 42 7.48 6.08 -27.32
N VAL A 43 8.32 5.39 -26.53
CA VAL A 43 8.73 4.00 -26.77
C VAL A 43 7.92 3.06 -25.87
N PRO A 44 7.33 1.96 -26.39
CA PRO A 44 6.66 0.96 -25.56
C PRO A 44 7.56 0.44 -24.42
N TYR A 45 7.03 0.32 -23.21
CA TYR A 45 7.81 -0.03 -22.03
C TYR A 45 8.57 -1.35 -22.20
N GLY A 46 7.91 -2.40 -22.68
CA GLY A 46 8.56 -3.69 -22.91
C GLY A 46 9.69 -3.68 -23.95
N LYS A 47 9.73 -2.68 -24.85
CA LYS A 47 10.88 -2.50 -25.75
C LYS A 47 12.04 -1.78 -25.07
N GLN A 48 11.75 -0.81 -24.22
CA GLN A 48 12.75 -0.01 -23.51
C GLN A 48 13.33 -0.75 -22.30
N TYR A 49 12.48 -1.50 -21.56
CA TYR A 49 12.81 -2.22 -20.32
C TYR A 49 12.31 -3.67 -20.36
N PRO A 50 12.85 -4.52 -21.25
CA PRO A 50 12.33 -5.88 -21.47
C PRO A 50 12.42 -6.78 -20.25
N LYS A 51 13.44 -6.60 -19.40
CA LYS A 51 13.63 -7.35 -18.17
C LYS A 51 12.54 -7.02 -17.13
N GLU A 52 12.31 -5.75 -16.89
CA GLU A 52 11.30 -5.26 -15.94
C GLU A 52 9.89 -5.62 -16.42
N TYR A 53 9.64 -5.55 -17.73
CA TYR A 53 8.38 -6.00 -18.32
C TYR A 53 8.13 -7.50 -18.10
N ALA A 54 9.15 -8.34 -18.30
CA ALA A 54 9.07 -9.77 -17.99
C ALA A 54 8.83 -10.03 -16.49
N ASN A 55 9.42 -9.21 -15.60
CA ASN A 55 9.17 -9.26 -14.17
C ASN A 55 7.70 -8.96 -13.84
N LEU A 56 7.12 -7.91 -14.43
CA LEU A 56 5.69 -7.58 -14.26
C LEU A 56 4.80 -8.74 -14.71
N ALA A 57 5.08 -9.31 -15.87
CA ALA A 57 4.33 -10.46 -16.38
C ALA A 57 4.40 -11.67 -15.44
N SER A 58 5.55 -11.89 -14.77
CA SER A 58 5.70 -12.97 -13.80
C SER A 58 4.93 -12.76 -12.49
N CYS A 59 4.72 -11.50 -12.08
CA CYS A 59 4.01 -11.15 -10.85
C CYS A 59 2.50 -11.04 -11.06
N LYS A 60 2.07 -10.61 -12.25
CA LYS A 60 0.67 -10.41 -12.56
C LYS A 60 -0.11 -11.72 -12.55
N HIS A 61 -1.21 -11.76 -11.82
CA HIS A 61 -2.06 -12.95 -11.80
C HIS A 61 -2.76 -13.14 -13.16
N GLN A 62 -2.87 -14.37 -13.65
CA GLN A 62 -3.49 -14.72 -14.96
C GLN A 62 -4.92 -14.17 -15.15
N ARG A 63 -5.66 -13.95 -14.06
CA ARG A 63 -7.03 -13.40 -14.09
C ARG A 63 -7.07 -11.88 -13.90
N ASP A 64 -5.94 -11.23 -13.80
CA ASP A 64 -5.86 -9.77 -13.77
C ASP A 64 -6.08 -9.24 -15.18
N SER A 65 -7.12 -8.46 -15.38
CA SER A 65 -7.50 -7.92 -16.69
C SER A 65 -6.64 -6.76 -17.15
N ARG A 66 -5.79 -6.21 -16.27
CA ARG A 66 -4.85 -5.15 -16.62
C ARG A 66 -3.76 -5.69 -17.56
N THR A 67 -3.26 -4.84 -18.45
CA THR A 67 -1.99 -5.11 -19.13
C THR A 67 -0.83 -5.12 -18.14
N GLU A 68 0.34 -5.58 -18.54
CA GLU A 68 1.55 -5.54 -17.71
C GLU A 68 1.95 -4.10 -17.36
N ASP A 69 1.85 -3.19 -18.33
CA ASP A 69 2.08 -1.75 -18.11
C ASP A 69 1.11 -1.21 -17.06
N GLU A 70 -0.19 -1.45 -17.21
CA GLU A 70 -1.21 -0.99 -16.27
C GLU A 70 -1.04 -1.55 -14.85
N TYR A 71 -0.67 -2.82 -14.75
CA TYR A 71 -0.37 -3.45 -13.46
C TYR A 71 0.85 -2.79 -12.80
N GLY A 72 1.91 -2.56 -13.56
CA GLY A 72 3.11 -1.90 -13.07
C GLY A 72 2.91 -0.41 -12.74
N MET A 73 2.10 0.31 -13.52
CA MET A 73 1.74 1.70 -13.22
C MET A 73 1.04 1.82 -11.86
N ASP A 74 0.13 0.90 -11.55
CA ASP A 74 -0.55 0.87 -10.24
C ASP A 74 0.45 0.56 -9.09
N ILE A 75 1.43 -0.33 -9.30
CA ILE A 75 2.48 -0.62 -8.32
C ILE A 75 3.30 0.65 -8.03
N VAL A 76 3.84 1.30 -9.05
CA VAL A 76 4.67 2.51 -8.88
C VAL A 76 3.86 3.65 -8.25
N ALA A 77 2.61 3.81 -8.64
CA ALA A 77 1.72 4.79 -8.03
C ALA A 77 1.48 4.50 -6.53
N THR A 78 1.31 3.23 -6.15
CA THR A 78 1.20 2.84 -4.73
C THR A 78 2.47 3.16 -3.96
N TRP A 79 3.66 2.93 -4.54
CA TRP A 79 4.92 3.30 -3.91
C TRP A 79 5.01 4.81 -3.58
N THR A 80 4.43 5.67 -4.42
CA THR A 80 4.41 7.12 -4.10
C THR A 80 3.57 7.40 -2.86
N VAL A 81 2.45 6.70 -2.68
CA VAL A 81 1.63 6.80 -1.47
C VAL A 81 2.41 6.34 -0.23
N GLU A 82 3.09 5.18 -0.32
CA GLU A 82 3.95 4.70 0.77
C GLU A 82 5.00 5.73 1.17
N ASN A 83 5.69 6.33 0.19
CA ASN A 83 6.70 7.34 0.48
C ASN A 83 6.10 8.58 1.14
N PHE A 84 4.90 9.03 0.74
CA PHE A 84 4.21 10.11 1.45
C PHE A 84 3.86 9.74 2.89
N ILE A 85 3.43 8.50 3.14
CA ILE A 85 3.15 8.01 4.49
C ILE A 85 4.44 7.99 5.34
N VAL A 86 5.55 7.50 4.76
CA VAL A 86 6.86 7.54 5.42
C VAL A 86 7.23 8.96 5.81
N LEU A 87 7.17 9.91 4.87
CA LEU A 87 7.47 11.32 5.15
C LEU A 87 6.61 11.88 6.29
N ARG A 88 5.30 11.60 6.29
CA ARG A 88 4.40 12.10 7.34
C ARG A 88 4.71 11.51 8.72
N LEU A 89 5.06 10.23 8.77
CA LEU A 89 5.48 9.60 10.02
C LEU A 89 6.83 10.16 10.52
N GLU A 90 7.79 10.39 9.61
CA GLU A 90 9.10 10.97 9.95
C GLU A 90 8.97 12.42 10.40
N GLU A 91 8.15 13.24 9.75
CA GLU A 91 7.81 14.61 10.19
C GLU A 91 7.18 14.63 11.59
N ALA A 92 6.42 13.58 11.96
CA ALA A 92 5.86 13.40 13.29
C ALA A 92 6.85 12.82 14.30
N GLY A 93 8.13 12.65 13.92
CA GLY A 93 9.22 12.17 14.77
C GLY A 93 9.34 10.65 14.87
N CYS A 94 8.62 9.88 14.05
CA CYS A 94 8.83 8.44 13.96
C CYS A 94 10.11 8.13 13.19
N LYS A 95 10.76 7.03 13.58
CA LYS A 95 11.80 6.40 12.76
C LYS A 95 11.15 5.34 11.90
N VAL A 96 11.26 5.47 10.58
CA VAL A 96 10.68 4.54 9.61
C VAL A 96 11.79 3.88 8.80
N THR A 97 11.67 2.59 8.56
CA THR A 97 12.58 1.82 7.70
C THR A 97 11.75 0.98 6.75
N LEU A 98 11.87 1.24 5.45
CA LEU A 98 11.22 0.42 4.43
C LEU A 98 11.79 -1.00 4.45
N SER A 99 10.91 -1.97 4.29
CA SER A 99 11.21 -3.40 4.24
C SER A 99 10.47 -4.05 3.06
N GLY A 100 10.49 -5.36 2.98
CA GLY A 100 9.83 -6.08 1.91
C GLY A 100 10.50 -5.94 0.54
N ALA A 101 9.78 -6.40 -0.47
CA ALA A 101 10.25 -6.40 -1.85
C ALA A 101 10.38 -4.98 -2.41
N ASP A 102 9.53 -4.07 -1.94
CA ASP A 102 9.38 -2.73 -2.50
C ASP A 102 10.39 -1.70 -1.94
N ARG A 103 11.19 -2.09 -0.95
CA ARG A 103 12.17 -1.19 -0.29
C ARG A 103 13.11 -0.46 -1.24
N ARG A 104 13.42 -1.05 -2.40
CA ARG A 104 14.32 -0.47 -3.41
C ARG A 104 13.57 0.24 -4.54
N ARG A 105 12.24 0.17 -4.55
CA ARG A 105 11.40 0.69 -5.64
C ARG A 105 11.80 0.13 -7.01
N GLU A 106 12.11 -1.17 -7.04
CA GLU A 106 12.50 -1.93 -8.23
C GLU A 106 11.43 -2.96 -8.59
N ILE A 107 11.18 -3.15 -9.87
CA ILE A 107 10.25 -4.17 -10.37
C ILE A 107 10.98 -5.53 -10.37
N LEU A 108 10.69 -6.32 -9.34
CA LEU A 108 11.30 -7.63 -9.13
C LEU A 108 10.47 -8.76 -9.79
N PRO A 109 11.11 -9.89 -10.17
CA PRO A 109 10.37 -11.09 -10.57
C PRO A 109 9.65 -11.73 -9.38
N SER A 110 8.55 -12.46 -9.64
CA SER A 110 7.70 -13.05 -8.60
C SER A 110 8.45 -13.90 -7.56
N GLY A 111 9.49 -14.63 -7.96
CA GLY A 111 10.30 -15.44 -7.06
C GLY A 111 11.21 -14.66 -6.10
N LYS A 112 11.29 -13.33 -6.25
CA LYS A 112 12.05 -12.43 -5.36
C LYS A 112 11.16 -11.48 -4.56
N VAL A 113 9.83 -11.61 -4.70
CA VAL A 113 8.88 -10.84 -3.90
C VAL A 113 8.78 -11.47 -2.51
N GLU A 114 9.28 -10.76 -1.52
CA GLU A 114 9.20 -11.18 -0.12
C GLU A 114 7.84 -10.83 0.47
N GLY A 115 7.25 -11.73 1.24
CA GLY A 115 5.96 -11.52 1.91
C GLY A 115 6.05 -10.77 3.24
N THR A 116 7.16 -10.08 3.50
CA THR A 116 7.36 -9.27 4.72
C THR A 116 6.54 -7.97 4.64
N ALA A 117 6.24 -7.39 5.80
CA ALA A 117 5.54 -6.11 5.88
C ALA A 117 6.34 -4.98 5.20
N ASP A 118 5.64 -3.96 4.71
CA ASP A 118 6.22 -2.90 3.87
C ASP A 118 7.22 -2.01 4.62
N MET A 119 7.04 -1.81 5.93
CA MET A 119 7.92 -0.97 6.73
C MET A 119 7.99 -1.40 8.19
N THR A 120 9.00 -0.89 8.88
CA THR A 120 9.14 -0.96 10.35
C THR A 120 9.10 0.46 10.90
N VAL A 121 8.27 0.69 11.92
CA VAL A 121 8.06 1.99 12.56
C VAL A 121 8.43 1.91 14.03
N SER A 122 9.05 2.96 14.55
CA SER A 122 9.27 3.17 15.99
C SER A 122 9.16 4.65 16.35
N TYR A 123 8.79 4.94 17.61
CA TYR A 123 8.71 6.30 18.15
C TYR A 123 9.05 6.29 19.64
N GLY A 124 10.16 6.95 20.04
CA GLY A 124 10.62 6.96 21.43
C GLY A 124 10.80 5.53 21.98
N LYS A 125 10.05 5.18 23.02
CA LYS A 125 10.02 3.83 23.63
C LYS A 125 9.13 2.82 22.90
N TYR A 126 8.33 3.25 21.94
CA TYR A 126 7.36 2.45 21.22
C TYR A 126 7.96 1.81 19.97
N GLY A 127 7.79 0.51 19.81
CA GLY A 127 8.30 -0.26 18.69
C GLY A 127 9.71 -0.80 18.92
N PRO A 128 10.39 -1.30 17.88
CA PRO A 128 9.92 -1.31 16.48
C PRO A 128 8.77 -2.28 16.24
N ARG A 129 7.78 -1.88 15.45
CA ARG A 129 6.69 -2.72 14.97
C ARG A 129 6.65 -2.74 13.45
N LYS A 130 6.34 -3.88 12.88
CA LYS A 130 6.10 -4.03 11.43
C LYS A 130 4.77 -3.39 11.05
N VAL A 131 4.72 -2.71 9.94
CA VAL A 131 3.51 -2.06 9.40
C VAL A 131 3.34 -2.49 7.95
N GLU A 132 2.18 -3.03 7.64
CA GLU A 132 1.74 -3.37 6.30
C GLU A 132 0.80 -2.29 5.79
N LEU A 133 1.05 -1.75 4.60
CA LEU A 133 0.22 -0.75 3.96
C LEU A 133 -0.73 -1.40 2.95
N VAL A 134 -2.00 -1.05 3.02
CA VAL A 134 -3.02 -1.46 2.04
C VAL A 134 -3.80 -0.24 1.60
N CYS A 135 -3.93 -0.04 0.28
CA CYS A 135 -4.67 1.08 -0.28
C CYS A 135 -5.97 0.62 -0.94
N ASP A 136 -7.06 1.35 -0.72
CA ASP A 136 -8.30 1.22 -1.47
C ASP A 136 -8.54 2.47 -2.33
N GLY A 137 -8.51 2.29 -3.65
CA GLY A 137 -8.87 3.30 -4.65
C GLY A 137 -10.23 3.04 -5.31
N THR A 138 -11.08 2.14 -4.73
CA THR A 138 -12.28 1.64 -5.41
C THR A 138 -13.59 1.96 -4.70
N GLU A 139 -13.59 2.80 -3.69
CA GLU A 139 -14.74 3.07 -2.80
C GLU A 139 -15.29 1.81 -2.07
N PHE A 140 -14.63 0.66 -2.19
CA PHE A 140 -15.13 -0.57 -1.59
C PHE A 140 -15.23 -0.44 -0.07
N TRP A 141 -14.20 0.10 0.58
CA TRP A 141 -14.21 0.30 2.04
C TRP A 141 -15.25 1.31 2.48
N ALA A 142 -15.39 2.42 1.75
CA ALA A 142 -16.40 3.44 2.03
C ALA A 142 -17.81 2.90 1.99
N ARG A 143 -18.09 2.09 0.96
CA ARG A 143 -19.44 1.54 0.72
C ARG A 143 -19.78 0.38 1.66
N THR A 144 -18.80 -0.44 2.02
CA THR A 144 -19.06 -1.69 2.75
C THR A 144 -18.64 -1.63 4.22
N GLY A 145 -17.77 -0.72 4.61
CA GLY A 145 -17.12 -0.71 5.92
C GLY A 145 -16.20 -1.92 6.15
N LYS A 146 -15.75 -2.58 5.08
CA LYS A 146 -15.02 -3.83 5.13
C LYS A 146 -13.70 -3.74 4.36
N MET A 147 -12.66 -4.37 4.90
CA MET A 147 -11.39 -4.60 4.24
C MET A 147 -11.22 -6.09 3.96
N HIS A 148 -10.75 -6.44 2.78
CA HIS A 148 -10.42 -7.82 2.45
C HIS A 148 -8.92 -8.02 2.31
N LEU A 149 -8.41 -9.09 2.92
CA LEU A 149 -7.03 -9.54 2.76
C LEU A 149 -7.01 -11.02 2.38
N ARG A 150 -5.97 -11.48 1.69
CA ARG A 150 -5.72 -12.93 1.54
C ARG A 150 -5.45 -13.55 2.91
N ASP A 151 -6.01 -14.73 3.17
CA ASP A 151 -5.87 -15.42 4.45
C ASP A 151 -4.40 -15.68 4.83
N GLU A 152 -3.58 -16.08 3.85
CA GLU A 152 -2.13 -16.26 4.02
C GLU A 152 -1.44 -14.96 4.46
N LYS A 153 -1.78 -13.83 3.84
CA LYS A 153 -1.21 -12.52 4.19
C LYS A 153 -1.61 -12.12 5.61
N PHE A 154 -2.89 -12.24 5.93
CA PHE A 154 -3.37 -11.92 7.28
C PHE A 154 -2.72 -12.80 8.34
N SER A 155 -2.63 -14.11 8.11
CA SER A 155 -1.97 -15.06 9.01
C SER A 155 -0.49 -14.72 9.23
N HIS A 156 0.20 -14.25 8.18
CA HIS A 156 1.58 -13.80 8.28
C HIS A 156 1.70 -12.52 9.15
N LEU A 157 0.81 -11.53 8.93
CA LEU A 157 0.79 -10.31 9.73
C LEU A 157 0.50 -10.58 11.21
N VAL A 158 -0.40 -11.50 11.52
CA VAL A 158 -0.67 -11.96 12.90
C VAL A 158 0.58 -12.57 13.53
N LYS A 159 1.27 -13.46 12.79
CA LYS A 159 2.51 -14.11 13.27
C LYS A 159 3.62 -13.11 13.52
N GLU A 160 3.71 -12.08 12.71
CA GLU A 160 4.71 -11.01 12.84
C GLU A 160 4.33 -9.93 13.85
N ASN A 161 3.18 -10.03 14.48
CA ASN A 161 2.62 -8.98 15.35
C ASN A 161 2.60 -7.62 14.65
N ALA A 162 2.16 -7.60 13.39
CA ALA A 162 2.21 -6.42 12.55
C ALA A 162 0.98 -5.53 12.73
N ILE A 163 1.16 -4.24 12.49
CA ILE A 163 0.10 -3.26 12.35
C ILE A 163 -0.32 -3.21 10.87
N LEU A 164 -1.60 -3.22 10.61
CA LEU A 164 -2.19 -3.00 9.30
C LEU A 164 -2.60 -1.54 9.18
N LEU A 165 -2.00 -0.81 8.24
CA LEU A 165 -2.32 0.56 7.90
C LEU A 165 -3.08 0.59 6.58
N GLY A 166 -4.37 0.83 6.66
CA GLY A 166 -5.24 0.99 5.50
C GLY A 166 -5.36 2.46 5.08
N ILE A 167 -5.23 2.75 3.79
CA ILE A 167 -5.46 4.07 3.21
C ILE A 167 -6.67 4.00 2.27
N ASP A 168 -7.76 4.63 2.69
CA ASP A 168 -8.94 4.86 1.85
C ASP A 168 -8.68 6.14 1.05
N MET A 169 -8.31 5.95 -0.20
CA MET A 169 -7.94 7.04 -1.10
C MET A 169 -9.15 7.93 -1.42
N MET A 170 -10.34 7.34 -1.53
CA MET A 170 -11.55 8.05 -1.95
C MET A 170 -12.08 8.97 -0.86
N ASN A 171 -12.09 8.49 0.40
CA ASN A 171 -12.56 9.28 1.56
C ASN A 171 -11.44 9.99 2.30
N ARG A 172 -10.19 9.86 1.85
CA ARG A 172 -9.02 10.44 2.50
C ARG A 172 -8.99 10.10 3.99
N LYS A 173 -9.11 8.81 4.29
CA LYS A 173 -9.03 8.27 5.65
C LYS A 173 -7.91 7.26 5.75
N PHE A 174 -7.28 7.19 6.92
CA PHE A 174 -6.51 6.03 7.27
C PHE A 174 -7.26 5.19 8.30
N TYR A 175 -6.96 3.90 8.29
CA TYR A 175 -7.43 2.91 9.25
C TYR A 175 -6.21 2.18 9.80
N MET A 176 -6.02 2.17 11.11
CA MET A 176 -4.93 1.46 11.74
C MET A 176 -5.48 0.35 12.63
N LEU A 177 -4.95 -0.86 12.48
CA LEU A 177 -5.44 -2.08 13.10
C LEU A 177 -4.24 -2.93 13.57
N ASP A 178 -4.35 -3.52 14.75
CA ASP A 178 -3.39 -4.53 15.22
C ASP A 178 -3.82 -5.91 14.73
N ALA A 179 -3.03 -6.54 13.86
CA ALA A 179 -3.37 -7.83 13.27
C ALA A 179 -3.51 -8.94 14.34
N SER A 180 -2.69 -8.89 15.39
CA SER A 180 -2.70 -9.87 16.46
C SER A 180 -3.96 -9.73 17.33
N ALA A 181 -4.35 -8.50 17.69
CA ALA A 181 -5.57 -8.22 18.45
C ALA A 181 -6.84 -8.56 17.66
N LEU A 182 -6.80 -8.43 16.34
CA LEU A 182 -7.91 -8.81 15.45
C LEU A 182 -8.07 -10.33 15.33
N SER A 183 -6.99 -11.09 15.48
CA SER A 183 -7.02 -12.53 15.30
C SER A 183 -7.93 -13.19 16.34
N GLY A 184 -8.97 -13.87 15.86
CA GLY A 184 -9.97 -14.51 16.72
C GLY A 184 -11.06 -13.58 17.27
N SER A 185 -11.05 -12.28 16.92
CA SER A 185 -12.12 -11.35 17.29
C SER A 185 -13.31 -11.44 16.32
N ASP A 186 -14.47 -10.95 16.74
CA ASP A 186 -15.69 -10.87 15.92
C ASP A 186 -15.54 -9.90 14.74
N ALA A 187 -14.52 -9.04 14.76
CA ALA A 187 -14.22 -8.12 13.68
C ALA A 187 -13.64 -8.82 12.45
N VAL A 188 -13.21 -10.08 12.55
CA VAL A 188 -12.59 -10.86 11.46
C VAL A 188 -13.44 -12.06 11.10
N LYS A 189 -13.88 -12.09 9.83
CA LYS A 189 -14.61 -13.21 9.25
C LYS A 189 -13.77 -13.93 8.21
N LYS A 190 -13.59 -15.24 8.37
CA LYS A 190 -12.93 -16.07 7.35
C LYS A 190 -13.86 -16.35 6.18
N LEU A 191 -13.35 -16.12 4.98
CA LEU A 191 -14.00 -16.45 3.71
C LEU A 191 -13.28 -17.63 3.08
N LYS A 192 -13.96 -18.78 2.95
CA LYS A 192 -13.37 -19.97 2.27
C LYS A 192 -12.94 -19.65 0.86
N ARG A 193 -13.67 -18.75 0.17
CA ARG A 193 -13.41 -18.34 -1.19
C ARG A 193 -13.87 -16.90 -1.42
N HIS A 194 -12.91 -16.01 -1.66
CA HIS A 194 -13.21 -14.62 -2.03
C HIS A 194 -13.94 -14.56 -3.39
N PRO A 195 -15.00 -13.74 -3.54
CA PRO A 195 -15.80 -13.72 -4.78
C PRO A 195 -14.99 -13.32 -6.02
N VAL A 196 -13.99 -12.45 -5.87
CA VAL A 196 -13.15 -11.98 -6.98
C VAL A 196 -11.87 -12.82 -7.09
N TRP A 197 -11.07 -12.94 -6.03
CA TRP A 197 -9.76 -13.62 -6.09
C TRP A 197 -9.85 -15.15 -6.19
N LYS A 198 -11.04 -15.72 -5.84
CA LYS A 198 -11.28 -17.17 -5.82
C LYS A 198 -10.32 -17.96 -4.89
N LYS A 199 -9.71 -17.29 -3.92
CA LYS A 199 -8.81 -17.83 -2.90
C LYS A 199 -9.38 -17.59 -1.50
N PRO A 200 -8.91 -18.31 -0.46
CA PRO A 200 -9.23 -17.99 0.93
C PRO A 200 -8.87 -16.55 1.27
N ALA A 201 -9.71 -15.90 2.05
CA ALA A 201 -9.54 -14.51 2.45
C ALA A 201 -10.09 -14.27 3.86
N VAL A 202 -9.76 -13.13 4.42
CA VAL A 202 -10.41 -12.58 5.60
C VAL A 202 -11.13 -11.29 5.23
N GLU A 203 -12.28 -11.09 5.83
CA GLU A 203 -13.05 -9.85 5.83
C GLU A 203 -12.89 -9.22 7.20
N ILE A 204 -12.41 -7.98 7.26
CA ILE A 204 -12.14 -7.23 8.48
C ILE A 204 -13.15 -6.09 8.57
N ASP A 205 -13.84 -5.96 9.70
CA ASP A 205 -14.73 -4.83 9.96
C ASP A 205 -13.90 -3.59 10.32
N LEU A 206 -13.98 -2.55 9.48
CA LEU A 206 -13.25 -1.31 9.68
C LEU A 206 -13.71 -0.49 10.89
N LYS A 207 -14.86 -0.84 11.51
CA LYS A 207 -15.27 -0.25 12.79
C LYS A 207 -14.32 -0.59 13.94
N ALA A 208 -13.58 -1.69 13.84
CA ALA A 208 -12.57 -2.08 14.82
C ALA A 208 -11.25 -1.28 14.69
N ALA A 209 -11.10 -0.48 13.64
CA ALA A 209 -9.90 0.31 13.40
C ALA A 209 -9.90 1.62 14.20
N THR A 210 -8.70 2.07 14.58
CA THR A 210 -8.48 3.49 14.85
C THR A 210 -8.41 4.21 13.51
N ALA A 211 -9.30 5.18 13.28
CA ALA A 211 -9.41 5.87 12.01
C ALA A 211 -9.40 7.39 12.18
N ALA A 212 -8.77 8.10 11.23
CA ALA A 212 -8.85 9.55 11.14
C ALA A 212 -8.77 10.00 9.67
N LEU A 213 -9.15 11.27 9.42
CA LEU A 213 -9.01 11.89 8.10
C LEU A 213 -7.53 12.19 7.80
N ILE A 214 -7.18 12.08 6.55
CA ILE A 214 -5.89 12.53 6.02
C ILE A 214 -6.06 14.01 5.67
N THR A 215 -5.58 14.89 6.57
CA THR A 215 -5.83 16.35 6.53
C THR A 215 -4.54 17.18 6.35
N GLY A 216 -3.52 16.64 5.70
CA GLY A 216 -2.27 17.36 5.50
C GLY A 216 -1.33 17.28 6.71
N ARG A 217 -1.05 18.39 7.42
CA ARG A 217 0.00 18.42 8.45
C ARG A 217 -0.22 17.47 9.63
N ASP A 218 -1.45 17.34 10.08
CA ASP A 218 -1.77 16.54 11.28
C ASP A 218 -1.82 15.02 11.01
N THR A 219 -1.74 14.62 9.75
CA THR A 219 -1.85 13.21 9.36
C THR A 219 -0.77 12.35 10.03
N GLY A 220 0.47 12.80 10.02
CA GLY A 220 1.60 12.09 10.63
C GLY A 220 1.43 11.94 12.14
N GLU A 221 1.01 13.00 12.83
CA GLU A 221 0.76 12.98 14.27
C GLU A 221 -0.39 12.05 14.64
N ASN A 222 -1.48 12.08 13.88
CA ASN A 222 -2.61 11.17 14.08
C ASN A 222 -2.21 9.71 13.88
N MET A 223 -1.41 9.40 12.85
CA MET A 223 -0.88 8.06 12.62
C MET A 223 0.08 7.63 13.73
N ARG A 224 0.99 8.50 14.17
CA ARG A 224 1.90 8.24 15.29
C ARG A 224 1.12 7.97 16.58
N ASN A 225 0.13 8.77 16.90
CA ASN A 225 -0.68 8.61 18.11
C ASN A 225 -1.44 7.27 18.08
N ALA A 226 -2.04 6.92 16.94
CA ALA A 226 -2.66 5.61 16.74
C ALA A 226 -1.65 4.46 16.91
N PHE A 227 -0.45 4.59 16.33
CA PHE A 227 0.64 3.62 16.47
C PHE A 227 1.02 3.41 17.93
N CYS A 228 1.22 4.49 18.70
CA CYS A 228 1.58 4.40 20.11
C CYS A 228 0.53 3.65 20.93
N CYS A 229 -0.77 3.85 20.66
CA CYS A 229 -1.86 3.13 21.32
C CYS A 229 -1.81 1.60 21.14
N PHE A 230 -1.22 1.12 20.04
CA PHE A 230 -1.02 -0.32 19.80
C PHE A 230 0.26 -0.87 20.43
N CYS A 231 1.21 -0.02 20.78
CA CYS A 231 2.46 -0.43 21.41
C CYS A 231 2.40 -0.43 22.94
N ASP A 232 1.40 0.19 23.54
CA ASP A 232 1.17 0.23 25.00
C ASP A 232 0.42 -1.00 25.54
N LYS A 233 0.02 -1.92 24.67
CA LYS A 233 -0.68 -3.18 25.01
C LYS A 233 0.28 -4.35 25.05
#